data_17a79b27641b72c1500f4525b66f5b32
#
_entry.id   17a79b27641b72c1500f4525b66f5b32
#
_cell.length_a   1.000
_cell.length_b   1.000
_cell.length_c   1.000
_cell.angle_alpha   90.00
_cell.angle_beta   90.00
_cell.angle_gamma   90.00
#
_symmetry.space_group_name_H-M   'P 1'
#
loop_
_entity.id
_entity.type
_entity.pdbx_description
1 polymer ?
#
loop_
_entity_poly.entity_id
_entity_poly.type
_entity_poly.pdbx_seq_one_letter_code
_entity_poly.pdbx_strand_id
1 'polypeptide(L)'
;VLSSLRWPGRPELPGGNPAWTFMVHHPFGDFALFIGELSPQEGGSPQPFEVWVNGAEQPRGLGALAKTLSMDLRANDPAWLQLKLDALATVSEEHSFEMPFPPNGERRLFPGVVAATAAVIRWRCEQLATNAASRSPKDKPALTPVIDAMFSRGEPQTGPSGTLAWAVDVDNPATGEAFTVTLKEVNLPGVDGNVVTRPCAVGFSGNYPRAMDGLAARRRLR
;
A
#
# COMPACT_ATOMS: atom_id res chain seq x y z
N VAL A 1 -24.83 0.15 -14.09
CA VAL A 1 -23.67 -0.50 -13.44
C VAL A 1 -22.55 0.52 -13.23
N LEU A 2 -22.14 1.30 -14.26
CA LEU A 2 -21.08 2.30 -14.11
C LEU A 2 -21.45 3.46 -13.17
N SER A 3 -22.73 3.79 -13.03
CA SER A 3 -23.22 4.81 -12.10
C SER A 3 -23.07 4.43 -10.61
N SER A 4 -22.85 3.15 -10.32
CA SER A 4 -22.60 2.68 -8.95
C SER A 4 -21.10 2.70 -8.55
N LEU A 5 -20.21 3.08 -9.46
CA LEU A 5 -18.80 3.20 -9.18
C LEU A 5 -18.47 4.61 -8.69
N ARG A 6 -17.76 4.69 -7.56
CA ARG A 6 -17.20 5.95 -7.07
C ARG A 6 -16.15 6.50 -8.03
N TRP A 7 -15.31 5.61 -8.56
CA TRP A 7 -14.35 5.88 -9.63
C TRP A 7 -14.54 4.86 -10.75
N PRO A 8 -15.15 5.27 -11.88
CA PRO A 8 -15.37 4.36 -13.03
C PRO A 8 -14.07 3.82 -13.64
N GLY A 9 -13.02 4.63 -13.62
CA GLY A 9 -11.66 4.27 -14.01
C GLY A 9 -10.69 4.32 -12.83
N ARG A 10 -9.45 3.92 -13.04
CA ARG A 10 -8.36 4.15 -12.08
C ARG A 10 -8.06 5.65 -12.04
N PRO A 11 -8.13 6.31 -10.87
CA PRO A 11 -7.67 7.69 -10.77
C PRO A 11 -6.18 7.79 -11.06
N GLU A 12 -5.78 8.84 -11.80
CA GLU A 12 -4.40 9.16 -12.13
C GLU A 12 -4.16 10.64 -11.82
N LEU A 13 -3.33 10.90 -10.83
CA LEU A 13 -2.94 12.27 -10.48
C LEU A 13 -1.59 12.61 -11.10
N PRO A 14 -1.42 13.82 -11.67
CA PRO A 14 -0.14 14.23 -12.25
C PRO A 14 1.05 14.15 -11.28
N GLY A 15 0.80 14.34 -9.99
CA GLY A 15 1.81 14.23 -8.92
C GLY A 15 1.98 12.82 -8.35
N GLY A 16 1.31 11.82 -8.94
CA GLY A 16 1.24 10.45 -8.42
C GLY A 16 0.10 10.24 -7.43
N ASN A 17 -0.28 8.98 -7.25
CA ASN A 17 -1.34 8.57 -6.33
C ASN A 17 -0.75 8.22 -4.96
N PRO A 18 -1.30 8.75 -3.85
CA PRO A 18 -0.90 8.32 -2.51
C PRO A 18 -1.31 6.87 -2.28
N ALA A 19 -0.45 6.12 -1.59
CA ALA A 19 -0.72 4.75 -1.22
C ALA A 19 -0.20 4.43 0.18
N TRP A 20 -1.00 3.70 0.96
CA TRP A 20 -0.55 3.08 2.19
C TRP A 20 0.14 1.75 1.87
N THR A 21 1.27 1.48 2.50
CA THR A 21 2.08 0.29 2.24
C THR A 21 2.26 -0.55 3.51
N PHE A 22 2.19 -1.87 3.35
CA PHE A 22 2.42 -2.81 4.45
C PHE A 22 3.25 -4.00 3.97
N MET A 23 4.23 -4.42 4.78
CA MET A 23 5.04 -5.61 4.48
C MET A 23 4.34 -6.86 5.03
N VAL A 24 3.97 -7.77 4.15
CA VAL A 24 3.47 -9.09 4.51
C VAL A 24 4.66 -10.03 4.60
N HIS A 25 4.91 -10.52 5.82
CA HIS A 25 5.98 -11.48 6.09
C HIS A 25 5.43 -12.90 5.92
N HIS A 26 5.86 -13.55 4.84
CA HIS A 26 5.42 -14.90 4.50
C HIS A 26 6.62 -15.87 4.51
N PRO A 27 6.47 -17.12 4.99
CA PRO A 27 7.57 -18.08 5.10
C PRO A 27 8.33 -18.36 3.79
N PHE A 28 7.67 -18.19 2.64
CA PHE A 28 8.26 -18.43 1.32
C PHE A 28 8.69 -17.14 0.59
N GLY A 29 8.67 -16.01 1.27
CA GLY A 29 9.11 -14.73 0.69
C GLY A 29 8.21 -13.57 1.08
N ASP A 30 8.82 -12.47 1.50
CA ASP A 30 8.13 -11.26 1.89
C ASP A 30 7.69 -10.47 0.67
N PHE A 31 6.53 -9.83 0.76
CA PHE A 31 6.03 -8.93 -0.27
C PHE A 31 5.39 -7.69 0.32
N ALA A 32 5.43 -6.60 -0.43
CA ALA A 32 4.74 -5.38 -0.07
C ALA A 32 3.31 -5.38 -0.60
N LEU A 33 2.36 -5.06 0.26
CA LEU A 33 0.97 -4.78 -0.07
C LEU A 33 0.81 -3.26 -0.15
N PHE A 34 0.19 -2.77 -1.23
CA PHE A 34 -0.10 -1.36 -1.45
C PHE A 34 -1.60 -1.16 -1.52
N ILE A 35 -2.10 -0.14 -0.85
CA ILE A 35 -3.50 0.29 -0.92
C ILE A 35 -3.49 1.76 -1.33
N GLY A 36 -3.90 2.04 -2.57
CA GLY A 36 -4.05 3.40 -3.08
C GLY A 36 -5.24 4.07 -2.40
N GLU A 37 -5.03 5.29 -1.91
CA GLU A 37 -6.01 6.05 -1.15
C GLU A 37 -6.16 7.45 -1.74
N LEU A 38 -7.39 7.87 -2.00
CA LEU A 38 -7.68 9.16 -2.58
C LEU A 38 -8.93 9.77 -1.94
N SER A 39 -8.90 11.06 -1.72
CA SER A 39 -10.09 11.80 -1.32
C SER A 39 -10.98 12.06 -2.54
N PRO A 40 -12.24 11.64 -2.53
CA PRO A 40 -13.16 11.85 -3.67
C PRO A 40 -13.43 13.33 -3.96
N GLN A 41 -13.28 14.18 -2.93
CA GLN A 41 -13.52 15.62 -2.99
C GLN A 41 -12.48 16.35 -2.15
N GLU A 42 -12.24 17.62 -2.43
CA GLU A 42 -11.38 18.47 -1.59
C GLU A 42 -11.90 18.50 -0.15
N GLY A 43 -11.02 18.18 0.80
CA GLY A 43 -11.34 18.11 2.23
C GLY A 43 -12.07 16.84 2.68
N GLY A 44 -12.40 15.93 1.76
CA GLY A 44 -12.98 14.63 2.08
C GLY A 44 -11.97 13.68 2.74
N SER A 45 -12.47 12.66 3.45
CA SER A 45 -11.61 11.60 4.00
C SER A 45 -11.08 10.71 2.90
N PRO A 46 -9.81 10.29 2.97
CA PRO A 46 -9.24 9.32 2.03
C PRO A 46 -10.08 8.04 1.97
N GLN A 47 -10.27 7.53 0.77
CA GLN A 47 -10.97 6.29 0.49
C GLN A 47 -10.03 5.37 -0.31
N PRO A 48 -10.00 4.07 -0.02
CA PRO A 48 -9.21 3.15 -0.79
C PRO A 48 -9.83 2.98 -2.18
N PHE A 49 -9.01 2.92 -3.22
CA PHE A 49 -9.48 2.75 -4.60
C PHE A 49 -8.75 1.67 -5.38
N GLU A 50 -7.59 1.24 -4.92
CA GLU A 50 -6.83 0.16 -5.56
C GLU A 50 -5.97 -0.61 -4.57
N VAL A 51 -5.64 -1.85 -4.94
CA VAL A 51 -4.72 -2.73 -4.24
C VAL A 51 -3.75 -3.30 -5.25
N TRP A 52 -2.47 -3.38 -4.89
CA TRP A 52 -1.50 -4.21 -5.60
C TRP A 52 -0.45 -4.76 -4.66
N VAL A 53 0.27 -5.73 -5.13
CA VAL A 53 1.31 -6.43 -4.40
C VAL A 53 2.60 -6.44 -5.20
N ASN A 54 3.73 -6.32 -4.52
CA ASN A 54 5.05 -6.34 -5.13
C ASN A 54 6.03 -7.11 -4.25
N GLY A 55 6.76 -8.04 -4.84
CA GLY A 55 7.79 -8.82 -4.19
C GLY A 55 8.41 -9.80 -5.18
N ALA A 56 9.64 -10.23 -4.92
CA ALA A 56 10.36 -11.16 -5.80
C ALA A 56 9.67 -12.54 -5.89
N GLU A 57 8.95 -12.93 -4.84
CA GLU A 57 8.34 -14.25 -4.69
C GLU A 57 6.86 -14.13 -4.28
N GLN A 58 6.09 -13.42 -5.11
CA GLN A 58 4.65 -13.32 -4.87
C GLN A 58 3.97 -14.67 -5.04
N PRO A 59 3.07 -15.06 -4.12
CA PRO A 59 2.21 -16.22 -4.31
C PRO A 59 1.40 -16.09 -5.60
N ARG A 60 1.35 -17.18 -6.37
CA ARG A 60 0.61 -17.20 -7.64
C ARG A 60 -0.85 -16.84 -7.44
N GLY A 61 -1.37 -15.99 -8.31
CA GLY A 61 -2.77 -15.53 -8.25
C GLY A 61 -3.04 -14.33 -7.34
N LEU A 62 -2.12 -13.96 -6.44
CA LEU A 62 -2.32 -12.81 -5.54
C LEU A 62 -2.47 -11.48 -6.31
N GLY A 63 -1.74 -11.32 -7.41
CA GLY A 63 -1.90 -10.16 -8.31
C GLY A 63 -3.28 -10.09 -8.97
N ALA A 64 -3.87 -11.25 -9.35
CA ALA A 64 -5.23 -11.30 -9.88
C ALA A 64 -6.27 -10.94 -8.80
N LEU A 65 -6.07 -11.42 -7.57
CA LEU A 65 -6.90 -11.04 -6.43
C LEU A 65 -6.83 -9.53 -6.18
N ALA A 66 -5.64 -8.93 -6.18
CA ALA A 66 -5.45 -7.51 -6.01
C ALA A 66 -6.17 -6.69 -7.09
N LYS A 67 -6.12 -7.11 -8.35
CA LYS A 67 -6.86 -6.46 -9.44
C LYS A 67 -8.37 -6.51 -9.25
N THR A 68 -8.93 -7.65 -8.85
CA THR A 68 -10.38 -7.76 -8.60
C THR A 68 -10.81 -6.94 -7.40
N LEU A 69 -10.05 -6.95 -6.29
CA LEU A 69 -10.30 -6.11 -5.13
C LEU A 69 -10.22 -4.62 -5.47
N SER A 70 -9.34 -4.21 -6.38
CA SER A 70 -9.27 -2.82 -6.85
C SER A 70 -10.57 -2.39 -7.54
N MET A 71 -11.25 -3.29 -8.24
CA MET A 71 -12.56 -3.00 -8.82
C MET A 71 -13.64 -2.83 -7.74
N ASP A 72 -13.62 -3.72 -6.73
CA ASP A 72 -14.56 -3.64 -5.60
C ASP A 72 -14.36 -2.36 -4.77
N LEU A 73 -13.11 -1.97 -4.53
CA LEU A 73 -12.79 -0.73 -3.82
C LEU A 73 -13.29 0.53 -4.54
N ARG A 74 -13.35 0.50 -5.86
CA ARG A 74 -13.92 1.58 -6.66
C ARG A 74 -15.44 1.59 -6.69
N ALA A 75 -16.08 0.47 -6.37
CA ALA A 75 -17.52 0.41 -6.22
C ALA A 75 -17.98 1.19 -4.97
N ASN A 76 -19.16 1.79 -5.06
CA ASN A 76 -19.76 2.49 -3.91
C ASN A 76 -20.66 1.53 -3.11
N ASP A 77 -20.08 0.37 -2.76
CA ASP A 77 -20.79 -0.69 -2.04
C ASP A 77 -19.88 -1.28 -0.95
N PRO A 78 -19.81 -0.61 0.22
CA PRO A 78 -19.00 -1.08 1.33
C PRO A 78 -19.48 -2.42 1.91
N ALA A 79 -20.77 -2.73 1.82
CA ALA A 79 -21.30 -4.00 2.32
C ALA A 79 -20.84 -5.18 1.46
N TRP A 80 -20.82 -5.00 0.15
CA TRP A 80 -20.26 -5.99 -0.77
C TRP A 80 -18.75 -6.23 -0.53
N LEU A 81 -17.99 -5.15 -0.38
CA LEU A 81 -16.56 -5.24 -0.09
C LEU A 81 -16.31 -6.01 1.23
N GLN A 82 -17.06 -5.69 2.29
CA GLN A 82 -16.95 -6.38 3.57
C GLN A 82 -17.24 -7.87 3.43
N LEU A 83 -18.34 -8.23 2.78
CA LEU A 83 -18.71 -9.64 2.53
C LEU A 83 -17.61 -10.39 1.77
N LYS A 84 -17.00 -9.76 0.77
CA LYS A 84 -15.91 -10.34 0.00
C LYS A 84 -14.65 -10.52 0.83
N LEU A 85 -14.26 -9.54 1.63
CA LEU A 85 -13.10 -9.64 2.53
C LEU A 85 -13.31 -10.70 3.61
N ASP A 86 -14.53 -10.85 4.13
CA ASP A 86 -14.88 -11.92 5.08
C ASP A 86 -14.76 -13.31 4.44
N ALA A 87 -15.24 -13.46 3.21
CA ALA A 87 -15.08 -14.70 2.47
C ALA A 87 -13.61 -15.03 2.21
N LEU A 88 -12.81 -14.04 1.80
CA LEU A 88 -11.37 -14.22 1.56
C LEU A 88 -10.59 -14.54 2.84
N ALA A 89 -11.01 -14.03 3.99
CA ALA A 89 -10.38 -14.32 5.28
C ALA A 89 -10.51 -15.79 5.71
N THR A 90 -11.40 -16.56 5.10
CA THR A 90 -11.57 -18.00 5.36
C THR A 90 -10.78 -18.90 4.42
N VAL A 91 -10.08 -18.34 3.42
CA VAL A 91 -9.30 -19.12 2.45
C VAL A 91 -8.09 -19.73 3.13
N SER A 92 -8.05 -21.05 3.17
CA SER A 92 -6.95 -21.83 3.73
C SER A 92 -6.02 -22.29 2.61
N GLU A 93 -4.73 -22.32 2.92
CA GLU A 93 -3.67 -22.85 2.08
C GLU A 93 -3.01 -24.05 2.76
N GLU A 94 -2.07 -24.68 2.08
CA GLU A 94 -1.36 -25.86 2.60
C GLU A 94 -0.64 -25.58 3.91
N HIS A 95 -0.15 -24.34 4.08
CA HIS A 95 0.58 -23.92 5.27
C HIS A 95 0.00 -22.65 5.86
N SER A 96 -0.43 -22.73 7.12
CA SER A 96 -0.72 -21.56 7.92
C SER A 96 0.58 -20.90 8.39
N PHE A 97 0.58 -19.61 8.61
CA PHE A 97 1.74 -18.88 9.09
C PHE A 97 1.38 -17.74 10.04
N GLU A 98 2.34 -17.33 10.82
CA GLU A 98 2.21 -16.16 11.70
C GLU A 98 2.99 -14.99 11.14
N MET A 99 2.37 -13.81 11.18
CA MET A 99 3.04 -12.55 10.86
C MET A 99 2.65 -11.45 11.84
N PRO A 100 3.48 -10.38 11.97
CA PRO A 100 3.08 -9.16 12.66
C PRO A 100 1.85 -8.55 11.99
N PHE A 101 0.87 -8.14 12.80
CA PHE A 101 -0.38 -7.54 12.31
C PHE A 101 -0.55 -6.12 12.85
N PRO A 102 -1.04 -5.15 12.03
CA PRO A 102 -1.23 -3.80 12.48
C PRO A 102 -2.35 -3.67 13.54
N PRO A 103 -2.33 -2.61 14.43
CA PRO A 103 -1.36 -1.52 14.43
C PRO A 103 -0.08 -1.81 15.22
N ASN A 104 -0.11 -2.76 16.16
CA ASN A 104 0.93 -2.91 17.18
C ASN A 104 1.99 -3.95 16.83
N GLY A 105 1.85 -4.63 15.70
CA GLY A 105 2.77 -5.70 15.29
C GLY A 105 2.59 -7.00 16.08
N GLU A 106 1.47 -7.20 16.77
CA GLU A 106 1.16 -8.46 17.43
C GLU A 106 1.09 -9.60 16.42
N ARG A 107 1.73 -10.71 16.74
CA ARG A 107 1.73 -11.87 15.85
C ARG A 107 0.35 -12.51 15.80
N ARG A 108 -0.13 -12.73 14.58
CA ARG A 108 -1.40 -13.43 14.33
C ARG A 108 -1.16 -14.61 13.39
N LEU A 109 -1.86 -15.70 13.67
CA LEU A 109 -1.90 -16.88 12.81
C LEU A 109 -2.93 -16.67 11.69
N PHE A 110 -2.53 -16.94 10.46
CA PHE A 110 -3.39 -16.89 9.27
C PHE A 110 -3.40 -18.25 8.58
N PRO A 111 -4.58 -18.68 8.06
CA PRO A 111 -4.70 -19.96 7.36
C PRO A 111 -4.07 -19.96 5.97
N GLY A 112 -3.66 -18.79 5.46
CA GLY A 112 -3.01 -18.63 4.16
C GLY A 112 -2.76 -17.17 3.83
N VAL A 113 -2.02 -16.93 2.74
CA VAL A 113 -1.61 -15.58 2.32
C VAL A 113 -2.79 -14.73 1.84
N VAL A 114 -3.80 -15.36 1.22
CA VAL A 114 -5.03 -14.67 0.80
C VAL A 114 -5.78 -14.15 2.01
N ALA A 115 -5.94 -14.97 3.06
CA ALA A 115 -6.59 -14.58 4.30
C ALA A 115 -5.83 -13.46 5.02
N ALA A 116 -4.51 -13.56 5.10
CA ALA A 116 -3.66 -12.52 5.69
C ALA A 116 -3.80 -11.18 4.94
N THR A 117 -3.73 -11.22 3.61
CA THR A 117 -3.89 -10.04 2.76
C THR A 117 -5.27 -9.40 2.92
N ALA A 118 -6.34 -10.20 2.91
CA ALA A 118 -7.71 -9.72 3.12
C ALA A 118 -7.88 -9.07 4.50
N ALA A 119 -7.29 -9.67 5.54
CA ALA A 119 -7.36 -9.12 6.90
C ALA A 119 -6.66 -7.76 7.01
N VAL A 120 -5.49 -7.58 6.39
CA VAL A 120 -4.78 -6.29 6.35
C VAL A 120 -5.57 -5.23 5.60
N ILE A 121 -6.14 -5.58 4.43
CA ILE A 121 -6.98 -4.66 3.65
C ILE A 121 -8.21 -4.24 4.47
N ARG A 122 -8.91 -5.19 5.10
CA ARG A 122 -10.05 -4.92 5.96
C ARG A 122 -9.69 -3.95 7.08
N TRP A 123 -8.63 -4.25 7.82
CA TRP A 123 -8.15 -3.38 8.89
C TRP A 123 -7.91 -1.95 8.39
N ARG A 124 -7.25 -1.79 7.23
CA ARG A 124 -6.99 -0.45 6.68
C ARG A 124 -8.28 0.28 6.29
N CYS A 125 -9.23 -0.40 5.68
CA CYS A 125 -10.55 0.18 5.36
C CYS A 125 -11.29 0.65 6.62
N GLU A 126 -11.25 -0.13 7.71
CA GLU A 126 -11.84 0.22 9.00
C GLU A 126 -11.15 1.45 9.62
N GLN A 127 -9.82 1.53 9.55
CA GLN A 127 -9.08 2.71 10.01
C GLN A 127 -9.47 3.99 9.25
N LEU A 128 -9.61 3.91 7.94
CA LEU A 128 -10.05 5.04 7.13
C LEU A 128 -11.47 5.47 7.47
N ALA A 129 -12.38 4.53 7.69
CA ALA A 129 -13.76 4.81 8.09
C ALA A 129 -13.83 5.45 9.49
N THR A 130 -13.07 4.94 10.46
CA THR A 130 -13.01 5.47 11.83
C THR A 130 -12.40 6.87 11.83
N ASN A 131 -11.32 7.09 11.09
CA ASN A 131 -10.69 8.40 10.97
C ASN A 131 -11.61 9.42 10.27
N ALA A 132 -12.48 8.97 9.36
CA ALA A 132 -13.51 9.80 8.75
C ALA A 132 -14.54 10.28 9.76
N ALA A 133 -14.94 9.41 10.70
CA ALA A 133 -15.91 9.72 11.74
C ALA A 133 -15.35 10.60 12.86
N SER A 134 -14.04 10.50 13.13
CA SER A 134 -13.37 11.19 14.26
C SER A 134 -12.65 12.48 13.89
N ARG A 135 -12.63 12.90 12.63
CA ARG A 135 -11.97 14.14 12.21
C ARG A 135 -12.71 15.39 12.68
N SER A 136 -12.34 15.82 13.89
CA SER A 136 -12.34 17.23 14.25
C SER A 136 -11.13 17.90 13.58
N PRO A 137 -11.20 19.19 13.14
CA PRO A 137 -10.16 19.83 12.29
C PRO A 137 -8.80 20.08 12.94
N LYS A 138 -8.50 19.50 14.10
CA LYS A 138 -7.35 19.90 14.94
C LYS A 138 -6.27 18.84 15.18
N ASP A 139 -6.44 17.59 14.75
CA ASP A 139 -5.41 16.57 15.03
C ASP A 139 -4.39 16.49 13.89
N LYS A 140 -3.30 17.23 14.05
CA LYS A 140 -2.07 17.01 13.28
C LYS A 140 -1.51 15.62 13.67
N PRO A 141 -1.10 14.79 12.70
CA PRO A 141 -0.48 13.51 13.04
C PRO A 141 0.77 13.72 13.90
N ALA A 142 0.92 12.91 14.93
CA ALA A 142 2.11 12.94 15.77
C ALA A 142 3.36 12.62 14.93
N LEU A 143 4.34 13.51 14.99
CA LEU A 143 5.61 13.35 14.27
C LEU A 143 6.49 12.37 15.03
N THR A 144 6.86 11.28 14.40
CA THR A 144 7.94 10.41 14.90
C THR A 144 9.27 10.93 14.41
N PRO A 145 10.23 11.28 15.28
CA PRO A 145 11.56 11.74 14.86
C PRO A 145 12.28 10.57 14.15
N VAL A 146 12.54 10.71 12.85
CA VAL A 146 13.19 9.67 12.03
C VAL A 146 14.61 10.11 11.65
N ILE A 147 15.23 11.00 12.46
CA ILE A 147 16.56 11.54 12.18
C ILE A 147 17.59 10.43 12.00
N ASP A 148 17.55 9.38 12.85
CA ASP A 148 18.48 8.26 12.77
C ASP A 148 18.26 7.39 11.52
N ALA A 149 17.02 7.30 11.03
CA ALA A 149 16.72 6.53 9.83
C ALA A 149 17.26 7.18 8.54
N MET A 150 17.42 8.51 8.50
CA MET A 150 17.98 9.20 7.34
C MET A 150 19.48 9.00 7.19
N PHE A 151 20.18 8.74 8.28
CA PHE A 151 21.63 8.51 8.30
C PHE A 151 21.98 7.01 8.30
N SER A 152 20.97 6.14 8.42
CA SER A 152 21.19 4.70 8.31
C SER A 152 21.50 4.32 6.85
N ARG A 153 22.45 3.37 6.67
CA ARG A 153 22.76 2.81 5.34
C ARG A 153 21.67 1.88 4.81
N GLY A 154 20.67 1.56 5.62
CA GLY A 154 19.56 0.69 5.30
C GLY A 154 18.28 1.46 5.00
N GLU A 155 17.36 0.81 4.28
CA GLU A 155 16.00 1.33 4.10
C GLU A 155 15.28 1.38 5.45
N PRO A 156 14.61 2.50 5.81
CA PRO A 156 13.83 2.56 7.02
C PRO A 156 12.78 1.45 7.05
N GLN A 157 12.70 0.76 8.17
CA GLN A 157 11.72 -0.30 8.37
C GLN A 157 10.31 0.27 8.30
N THR A 158 9.42 -0.42 7.59
CA THR A 158 7.99 -0.13 7.64
C THR A 158 7.49 -0.41 9.06
N GLY A 159 6.90 0.60 9.71
CA GLY A 159 6.35 0.42 11.04
C GLY A 159 5.21 -0.61 11.07
N PRO A 160 4.81 -1.12 12.26
CA PRO A 160 3.77 -2.14 12.39
C PRO A 160 2.41 -1.68 11.85
N SER A 161 2.18 -0.38 11.74
CA SER A 161 0.96 0.21 11.16
C SER A 161 1.05 0.48 9.65
N GLY A 162 2.16 0.14 9.01
CA GLY A 162 2.42 0.49 7.61
C GLY A 162 2.96 1.91 7.43
N THR A 163 3.21 2.29 6.18
CA THR A 163 3.79 3.59 5.81
C THR A 163 3.09 4.13 4.56
N LEU A 164 2.92 5.45 4.49
CA LEU A 164 2.43 6.11 3.29
C LEU A 164 3.53 6.16 2.22
N ALA A 165 3.13 5.99 0.98
CA ALA A 165 4.00 6.11 -0.17
C ALA A 165 3.23 6.69 -1.37
N TRP A 166 3.96 7.26 -2.33
CA TRP A 166 3.45 7.67 -3.62
C TRP A 166 3.70 6.58 -4.65
N ALA A 167 2.75 6.33 -5.52
CA ALA A 167 2.90 5.42 -6.64
C ALA A 167 2.60 6.15 -7.95
N VAL A 168 3.52 6.06 -8.90
CA VAL A 168 3.42 6.69 -10.22
C VAL A 168 3.63 5.63 -11.28
N ASP A 169 2.73 5.54 -12.24
CA ASP A 169 2.92 4.71 -13.42
C ASP A 169 3.74 5.46 -14.45
N VAL A 170 4.74 4.79 -14.97
CA VAL A 170 5.65 5.32 -15.98
C VAL A 170 5.56 4.45 -17.22
N ASP A 171 5.18 5.06 -18.33
CA ASP A 171 5.19 4.44 -19.62
C ASP A 171 6.50 4.76 -20.35
N ASN A 172 7.14 3.72 -20.89
CA ASN A 172 8.28 3.90 -21.77
C ASN A 172 7.81 3.91 -23.22
N PRO A 173 7.75 5.09 -23.87
CA PRO A 173 7.22 5.20 -25.23
C PRO A 173 8.12 4.51 -26.27
N ALA A 174 9.38 4.26 -25.96
CA ALA A 174 10.30 3.60 -26.88
C ALA A 174 10.10 2.08 -26.93
N THR A 175 9.66 1.47 -25.82
CA THR A 175 9.47 0.01 -25.72
C THR A 175 8.00 -0.38 -25.56
N GLY A 176 7.11 0.57 -25.29
CA GLY A 176 5.71 0.30 -24.93
C GLY A 176 5.54 -0.35 -23.57
N GLU A 177 6.61 -0.38 -22.76
CA GLU A 177 6.60 -0.98 -21.44
C GLU A 177 6.07 0.01 -20.41
N ALA A 178 5.21 -0.50 -19.49
CA ALA A 178 4.73 0.27 -18.36
C ALA A 178 5.22 -0.35 -17.05
N PHE A 179 5.65 0.47 -16.11
CA PHE A 179 6.01 0.04 -14.76
C PHE A 179 5.59 1.09 -13.74
N THR A 180 5.37 0.65 -12.51
CA THR A 180 5.02 1.53 -11.40
C THR A 180 6.27 1.84 -10.57
N VAL A 181 6.51 3.11 -10.33
CA VAL A 181 7.50 3.60 -9.36
C VAL A 181 6.79 3.92 -8.06
N THR A 182 7.26 3.36 -6.97
CA THR A 182 6.77 3.67 -5.63
C THR A 182 7.82 4.46 -4.87
N LEU A 183 7.44 5.59 -4.28
CA LEU A 183 8.30 6.46 -3.50
C LEU A 183 7.78 6.50 -2.06
N LYS A 184 8.52 5.91 -1.13
CA LYS A 184 8.25 6.05 0.30
C LYS A 184 8.80 7.37 0.81
N GLU A 185 8.03 8.02 1.67
CA GLU A 185 8.38 9.30 2.26
C GLU A 185 8.31 9.25 3.79
N VAL A 186 9.19 10.01 4.43
CA VAL A 186 9.18 10.23 5.87
C VAL A 186 8.99 11.69 6.18
N ASN A 187 8.21 11.96 7.21
CA ASN A 187 8.01 13.29 7.73
C ASN A 187 9.03 13.57 8.85
N LEU A 188 9.77 14.63 8.70
CA LEU A 188 10.79 15.06 9.64
C LEU A 188 10.41 16.39 10.30
N PRO A 189 10.77 16.61 11.57
CA PRO A 189 10.63 17.92 12.17
C PRO A 189 11.60 18.91 11.50
N GLY A 190 11.08 19.99 10.94
CA GLY A 190 11.88 21.09 10.41
C GLY A 190 12.36 22.02 11.53
N VAL A 191 13.33 22.89 11.21
CA VAL A 191 13.98 23.81 12.15
C VAL A 191 12.98 24.79 12.78
N ASP A 192 11.91 25.14 12.04
CA ASP A 192 10.89 26.11 12.47
C ASP A 192 9.61 25.45 13.00
N GLY A 193 9.68 24.19 13.41
CA GLY A 193 8.50 23.41 13.83
C GLY A 193 7.58 22.99 12.68
N ASN A 194 7.95 23.27 11.43
CA ASN A 194 7.28 22.79 10.24
C ASN A 194 7.63 21.31 9.97
N VAL A 195 6.71 20.58 9.31
CA VAL A 195 6.98 19.23 8.86
C VAL A 195 7.63 19.30 7.49
N VAL A 196 8.76 18.65 7.34
CA VAL A 196 9.45 18.50 6.05
C VAL A 196 9.37 17.03 5.61
N THR A 197 8.70 16.78 4.49
CA THR A 197 8.62 15.46 3.90
C THR A 197 9.86 15.18 3.05
N ARG A 198 10.45 14.00 3.20
CA ARG A 198 11.62 13.55 2.45
C ARG A 198 11.41 12.14 1.91
N PRO A 199 11.80 11.88 0.65
CA PRO A 199 11.81 10.52 0.13
C PRO A 199 12.89 9.69 0.84
N CYS A 200 12.56 8.45 1.21
CA CYS A 200 13.46 7.54 1.91
C CYS A 200 13.71 6.21 1.19
N ALA A 201 12.80 5.80 0.32
CA ALA A 201 12.96 4.57 -0.45
C ALA A 201 12.22 4.63 -1.78
N VAL A 202 12.76 3.95 -2.80
CA VAL A 202 12.15 3.82 -4.12
C VAL A 202 11.97 2.34 -4.43
N GLY A 203 10.76 1.97 -4.83
CA GLY A 203 10.43 0.64 -5.32
C GLY A 203 9.98 0.70 -6.78
N PHE A 204 10.13 -0.41 -7.48
CA PHE A 204 9.66 -0.57 -8.85
C PHE A 204 8.85 -1.85 -8.96
N SER A 205 7.74 -1.81 -9.68
CA SER A 205 6.95 -2.99 -10.00
C SER A 205 6.46 -2.95 -11.44
N GLY A 206 6.46 -4.11 -12.10
CA GLY A 206 6.02 -4.27 -13.49
C GLY A 206 6.37 -5.64 -14.03
N ASN A 207 5.82 -5.97 -15.19
CA ASN A 207 6.00 -7.29 -15.83
C ASN A 207 7.29 -7.40 -16.67
N TYR A 208 8.25 -6.48 -16.50
CA TYR A 208 9.39 -6.36 -17.42
C TYR A 208 10.71 -6.61 -16.72
N PRO A 209 11.25 -7.85 -16.80
CA PRO A 209 12.50 -8.22 -16.14
C PRO A 209 13.67 -7.35 -16.52
N ARG A 210 13.79 -6.95 -17.79
CA ARG A 210 14.96 -6.23 -18.31
C ARG A 210 15.07 -4.78 -17.81
N ALA A 211 13.97 -4.05 -17.77
CA ALA A 211 13.96 -2.69 -17.22
C ALA A 211 14.19 -2.69 -15.71
N MET A 212 13.64 -3.70 -15.01
CA MET A 212 13.78 -3.86 -13.57
C MET A 212 15.20 -4.21 -13.15
N ASP A 213 15.90 -5.05 -13.89
CA ASP A 213 17.32 -5.42 -13.61
C ASP A 213 18.25 -4.20 -13.67
N GLY A 214 18.06 -3.32 -14.65
CA GLY A 214 18.83 -2.10 -14.78
C GLY A 214 18.58 -1.08 -13.66
N LEU A 215 17.35 -0.97 -13.20
CA LEU A 215 16.96 -0.07 -12.10
C LEU A 215 17.39 -0.61 -10.74
N ALA A 216 17.27 -1.92 -10.51
CA ALA A 216 17.71 -2.57 -9.30
C ALA A 216 19.25 -2.55 -9.15
N ALA A 217 20.01 -2.71 -10.24
CA ALA A 217 21.45 -2.61 -10.24
C ALA A 217 21.95 -1.22 -9.84
N ARG A 218 21.29 -0.15 -10.27
CA ARG A 218 21.63 1.24 -9.88
C ARG A 218 21.35 1.53 -8.41
N ARG A 219 20.44 0.82 -7.77
CA ARG A 219 20.16 0.93 -6.32
C ARG A 219 21.31 0.40 -5.46
N ARG A 220 22.10 -0.55 -5.96
CA ARG A 220 23.25 -1.16 -5.23
C ARG A 220 24.55 -0.35 -5.31
N LEU A 221 24.59 0.70 -6.15
CA LEU A 221 25.81 1.49 -6.43
C LEU A 221 25.84 2.86 -5.72
N ARG A 222 24.93 3.11 -4.75
CA ARG A 222 24.95 4.35 -3.96
C ARG A 222 25.02 4.07 -2.47
#